data_476828618b0aa7b0b34ac5002065e33d
#
_entry.id   476828618b0aa7b0b34ac5002065e33d
#
_cell.length_a   1.000
_cell.length_b   1.000
_cell.length_c   1.000
_cell.angle_alpha   90.00
_cell.angle_beta   90.00
_cell.angle_gamma   90.00
#
_symmetry.space_group_name_H-M   'P 1'
#
loop_
_entity.id
_entity.type
_entity.pdbx_description
1 polymer ?
#
loop_
_entity_poly.entity_id
_entity_poly.type
_entity_poly.pdbx_seq_one_letter_code
_entity_poly.pdbx_strand_id
1 'polypeptide(L)'
;MANRKLRFFQNAYFSKSELDKVSTFVRDSGTTLILPYDQFIEHDCRHLEAESDSGNPDYIMQLGIEGRFNAVAIHYGLAKRFWKKYKNKIPLILKVSGKTGIPSQAQALSVHTSFVEDAAEIGAVGVGYTLYYGSPREDVDIPQLACVRKECEKYGLPLIVWAYPRGEAIEAKGGKETSYALESAARMATEMGATIIKSNVPKAAGKGFADNPHVPDYYKKIEAELSSLGAVEAKKERIKRVVKAAQGIPVLFSGGSEISDEDLLNNAKYCMEGGCFGFIFGRNMWKRPKNRALEITKQLLALLDEQSA
;
A
#
# COMPACT_ATOMS: atom_id res chain seq x y z
N MET A 1 16.17 23.10 11.75
CA MET A 1 14.74 22.85 11.42
C MET A 1 14.66 21.44 10.88
N ALA A 2 13.86 20.57 11.50
CA ALA A 2 13.63 19.22 10.97
C ALA A 2 13.07 19.33 9.54
N ASN A 3 13.59 18.51 8.62
CA ASN A 3 13.13 18.51 7.24
C ASN A 3 11.65 18.08 7.19
N ARG A 4 10.71 19.01 7.05
CA ARG A 4 9.28 18.79 7.05
C ARG A 4 8.86 17.70 6.03
N LYS A 5 9.52 17.68 4.89
CA LYS A 5 9.30 16.71 3.82
C LYS A 5 9.53 15.26 4.26
N LEU A 6 10.48 15.02 5.19
CA LEU A 6 10.81 13.70 5.70
C LEU A 6 10.33 13.48 7.15
N ARG A 7 9.29 14.20 7.59
CA ARG A 7 8.80 14.14 8.98
C ARG A 7 8.40 12.75 9.46
N PHE A 8 7.94 11.90 8.57
CA PHE A 8 7.56 10.52 8.90
C PHE A 8 8.75 9.56 9.00
N PHE A 9 9.97 10.01 8.64
CA PHE A 9 11.19 9.19 8.61
C PHE A 9 12.20 9.58 9.68
N GLN A 10 11.82 10.45 10.63
CA GLN A 10 12.76 10.99 11.64
C GLN A 10 13.12 9.99 12.74
N ASN A 11 12.24 9.03 13.03
CA ASN A 11 12.39 8.07 14.13
C ASN A 11 12.87 6.69 13.70
N ALA A 12 13.23 6.51 12.44
CA ALA A 12 13.67 5.23 11.89
C ALA A 12 15.11 5.34 11.35
N TYR A 13 15.83 4.22 11.42
CA TYR A 13 17.20 4.13 10.91
C TYR A 13 17.18 3.84 9.42
N PHE A 14 17.08 4.90 8.61
CA PHE A 14 17.19 4.81 7.16
C PHE A 14 18.54 5.33 6.70
N SER A 15 19.12 4.70 5.70
CA SER A 15 20.34 5.20 5.08
C SER A 15 20.05 6.53 4.35
N LYS A 16 21.10 7.35 4.19
CA LYS A 16 20.99 8.58 3.41
C LYS A 16 20.47 8.31 2.00
N SER A 17 20.94 7.24 1.35
CA SER A 17 20.51 6.87 0.00
C SER A 17 19.02 6.57 -0.06
N GLU A 18 18.46 5.84 0.91
CA GLU A 18 17.02 5.59 1.00
C GLU A 18 16.22 6.89 1.17
N LEU A 19 16.68 7.78 2.07
CA LEU A 19 16.01 9.06 2.31
C LEU A 19 16.07 9.99 1.10
N ASP A 20 17.18 10.02 0.37
CA ASP A 20 17.32 10.76 -0.88
C ASP A 20 16.33 10.24 -1.93
N LYS A 21 16.17 8.91 -2.05
CA LYS A 21 15.17 8.29 -2.94
C LYS A 21 13.73 8.57 -2.50
N VAL A 22 13.41 8.39 -1.21
CA VAL A 22 12.11 8.72 -0.63
C VAL A 22 11.75 10.17 -0.93
N SER A 23 12.68 11.10 -0.80
CA SER A 23 12.44 12.53 -1.03
C SER A 23 11.96 12.85 -2.46
N THR A 24 12.22 11.98 -3.43
CA THR A 24 11.81 12.17 -4.83
C THR A 24 10.31 11.94 -5.05
N PHE A 25 9.66 11.16 -4.19
CA PHE A 25 8.23 10.85 -4.29
C PHE A 25 7.41 11.26 -3.06
N VAL A 26 7.95 12.16 -2.25
CA VAL A 26 7.25 12.77 -1.10
C VAL A 26 7.01 14.24 -1.39
N ARG A 27 5.83 14.73 -1.05
CA ARG A 27 5.40 16.13 -1.17
C ARG A 27 6.05 16.99 -0.09
N ASP A 28 6.03 18.29 -0.24
CA ASP A 28 6.54 19.23 0.78
C ASP A 28 5.74 19.18 2.09
N SER A 29 4.49 18.72 2.03
CA SER A 29 3.65 18.39 3.19
C SER A 29 4.16 17.18 4.00
N GLY A 30 5.14 16.43 3.49
CA GLY A 30 5.62 15.19 4.07
C GLY A 30 4.75 13.96 3.75
N THR A 31 3.81 14.07 2.82
CA THR A 31 2.87 13.02 2.42
C THR A 31 3.13 12.53 1.00
N THR A 32 2.42 11.49 0.54
CA THR A 32 2.54 10.98 -0.83
C THR A 32 1.24 10.42 -1.38
N LEU A 33 1.09 10.47 -2.71
CA LEU A 33 0.04 9.81 -3.47
C LEU A 33 0.67 9.00 -4.61
N ILE A 34 0.51 7.68 -4.57
CA ILE A 34 1.12 6.75 -5.53
C ILE A 34 0.04 6.11 -6.40
N LEU A 35 0.31 5.98 -7.70
CA LEU A 35 -0.56 5.30 -8.65
C LEU A 35 -0.02 3.89 -8.95
N PRO A 36 -0.57 2.81 -8.34
CA PRO A 36 -0.17 1.45 -8.67
C PRO A 36 -0.90 0.96 -9.92
N TYR A 37 -0.17 0.22 -10.76
CA TYR A 37 -0.68 -0.47 -11.92
C TYR A 37 -0.05 -1.88 -12.00
N ASP A 38 -0.17 -2.62 -10.90
CA ASP A 38 0.31 -3.99 -10.69
C ASP A 38 -0.81 -5.04 -10.78
N GLN A 39 -2.04 -4.60 -11.01
CA GLN A 39 -3.29 -5.38 -10.90
C GLN A 39 -3.39 -6.55 -11.86
N PHE A 40 -2.77 -6.50 -13.04
CA PHE A 40 -2.92 -7.55 -14.05
C PHE A 40 -2.15 -8.82 -13.69
N ILE A 41 -1.04 -8.71 -12.94
CA ILE A 41 -0.42 -9.87 -12.31
C ILE A 41 -1.18 -10.26 -11.05
N GLU A 42 -1.51 -9.29 -10.18
CA GLU A 42 -2.13 -9.55 -8.86
C GLU A 42 -3.57 -10.10 -8.98
N HIS A 43 -4.25 -9.86 -10.10
CA HIS A 43 -5.64 -10.28 -10.30
C HIS A 43 -5.80 -10.99 -11.66
N ASP A 44 -6.24 -10.27 -12.70
CA ASP A 44 -6.48 -10.75 -14.05
C ASP A 44 -6.76 -9.59 -15.03
N CYS A 45 -7.09 -9.93 -16.27
CA CYS A 45 -7.33 -8.96 -17.35
C CYS A 45 -8.74 -8.34 -17.37
N ARG A 46 -9.64 -8.64 -16.42
CA ARG A 46 -11.02 -8.08 -16.40
C ARG A 46 -11.06 -6.56 -16.36
N HIS A 47 -9.99 -5.93 -15.93
CA HIS A 47 -9.89 -4.46 -15.84
C HIS A 47 -9.59 -3.79 -17.20
N LEU A 48 -9.34 -4.57 -18.27
CA LEU A 48 -9.22 -4.05 -19.63
C LEU A 48 -10.54 -3.51 -20.18
N GLU A 49 -11.67 -3.95 -19.63
CA GLU A 49 -13.02 -3.55 -20.04
C GLU A 49 -13.56 -2.34 -19.24
N ALA A 50 -12.70 -1.58 -18.58
CA ALA A 50 -13.11 -0.37 -17.87
C ALA A 50 -13.54 0.73 -18.84
N GLU A 51 -14.39 1.66 -18.38
CA GLU A 51 -14.82 2.84 -19.15
C GLU A 51 -13.67 3.78 -19.52
N SER A 52 -12.53 3.62 -18.85
CA SER A 52 -11.28 4.35 -19.13
C SER A 52 -10.36 3.53 -20.04
N ASP A 53 -9.37 4.15 -20.66
CA ASP A 53 -8.31 3.48 -21.42
C ASP A 53 -7.28 2.79 -20.48
N SER A 54 -7.77 2.14 -19.42
CA SER A 54 -6.92 1.57 -18.37
C SER A 54 -6.11 0.35 -18.82
N GLY A 55 -6.44 -0.24 -19.96
CA GLY A 55 -5.63 -1.29 -20.61
C GLY A 55 -4.35 -0.77 -21.26
N ASN A 56 -4.25 0.53 -21.48
CA ASN A 56 -3.12 1.19 -22.13
C ASN A 56 -2.12 1.73 -21.08
N PRO A 57 -0.91 1.17 -20.97
CA PRO A 57 0.07 1.66 -20.01
C PRO A 57 0.48 3.13 -20.22
N ASP A 58 0.44 3.65 -21.46
CA ASP A 58 0.72 5.05 -21.71
C ASP A 58 -0.34 5.98 -21.12
N TYR A 59 -1.61 5.56 -21.14
CA TYR A 59 -2.69 6.27 -20.45
C TYR A 59 -2.42 6.36 -18.94
N ILE A 60 -1.95 5.27 -18.32
CA ILE A 60 -1.62 5.25 -16.89
C ILE A 60 -0.49 6.22 -16.56
N MET A 61 0.57 6.27 -17.39
CA MET A 61 1.65 7.24 -17.19
C MET A 61 1.16 8.67 -17.32
N GLN A 62 0.32 8.95 -18.31
CA GLN A 62 -0.28 10.28 -18.50
C GLN A 62 -1.19 10.65 -17.33
N LEU A 63 -2.06 9.74 -16.88
CA LEU A 63 -2.90 9.96 -15.71
C LEU A 63 -2.06 10.26 -14.46
N GLY A 64 -0.96 9.51 -14.25
CA GLY A 64 -0.02 9.76 -13.15
C GLY A 64 0.60 11.17 -13.21
N ILE A 65 1.01 11.60 -14.38
CA ILE A 65 1.64 12.93 -14.58
C ILE A 65 0.62 14.06 -14.45
N GLU A 66 -0.50 13.99 -15.17
CA GLU A 66 -1.55 15.01 -15.16
C GLU A 66 -2.24 15.10 -13.79
N GLY A 67 -2.46 13.96 -13.14
CA GLY A 67 -2.98 13.89 -11.77
C GLY A 67 -1.95 14.25 -10.70
N ARG A 68 -0.70 14.57 -11.06
CA ARG A 68 0.37 14.95 -10.12
C ARG A 68 0.62 13.89 -9.03
N PHE A 69 0.50 12.62 -9.40
CA PHE A 69 0.94 11.53 -8.53
C PHE A 69 2.44 11.61 -8.27
N ASN A 70 2.85 11.23 -7.08
CA ASN A 70 4.25 11.33 -6.68
C ASN A 70 5.11 10.18 -7.22
N ALA A 71 4.51 9.04 -7.55
CA ALA A 71 5.14 7.91 -8.22
C ALA A 71 4.12 7.01 -8.90
N VAL A 72 4.58 6.16 -9.81
CA VAL A 72 3.85 4.97 -10.29
C VAL A 72 4.50 3.70 -9.73
N ALA A 73 3.67 2.68 -9.42
CA ALA A 73 4.17 1.36 -9.01
C ALA A 73 3.73 0.32 -10.04
N ILE A 74 4.68 -0.26 -10.77
CA ILE A 74 4.42 -1.19 -11.88
C ILE A 74 5.46 -2.31 -11.92
N HIS A 75 5.15 -3.40 -12.64
CA HIS A 75 6.06 -4.52 -12.87
C HIS A 75 7.11 -4.22 -13.96
N TYR A 76 8.21 -4.98 -13.93
CA TYR A 76 9.39 -4.78 -14.75
C TYR A 76 9.10 -4.68 -16.26
N GLY A 77 8.30 -5.57 -16.82
CA GLY A 77 8.00 -5.56 -18.26
C GLY A 77 7.35 -4.26 -18.74
N LEU A 78 6.41 -3.73 -17.94
CA LEU A 78 5.79 -2.43 -18.22
C LEU A 78 6.75 -1.26 -17.98
N ALA A 79 7.55 -1.34 -16.91
CA ALA A 79 8.55 -0.33 -16.62
C ALA A 79 9.57 -0.20 -17.78
N LYS A 80 10.12 -1.30 -18.23
CA LYS A 80 11.09 -1.35 -19.33
C LYS A 80 10.52 -0.83 -20.65
N ARG A 81 9.27 -1.20 -20.95
CA ARG A 81 8.66 -0.91 -22.26
C ARG A 81 7.99 0.48 -22.32
N PHE A 82 7.34 0.90 -21.25
CA PHE A 82 6.52 2.12 -21.27
C PHE A 82 7.07 3.24 -20.40
N TRP A 83 7.40 2.98 -19.11
CA TRP A 83 7.83 4.03 -18.18
C TRP A 83 9.13 4.71 -18.60
N LYS A 84 10.05 4.02 -19.24
CA LYS A 84 11.36 4.57 -19.61
C LYS A 84 11.27 5.91 -20.36
N LYS A 85 10.25 6.11 -21.19
CA LYS A 85 10.00 7.39 -21.89
C LYS A 85 9.44 8.50 -20.99
N TYR A 86 8.99 8.16 -19.78
CA TYR A 86 8.47 9.10 -18.78
C TYR A 86 9.39 9.25 -17.55
N LYS A 87 10.58 8.68 -17.59
CA LYS A 87 11.54 8.62 -16.46
C LYS A 87 11.75 9.96 -15.75
N ASN A 88 11.80 11.07 -16.50
CA ASN A 88 12.01 12.41 -15.94
C ASN A 88 10.70 13.13 -15.56
N LYS A 89 9.56 12.48 -15.71
CA LYS A 89 8.24 13.07 -15.46
C LYS A 89 7.52 12.50 -14.26
N ILE A 90 7.74 11.22 -13.97
CA ILE A 90 7.13 10.53 -12.83
C ILE A 90 8.07 9.44 -12.27
N PRO A 91 8.37 9.45 -10.96
CA PRO A 91 9.19 8.44 -10.30
C PRO A 91 8.59 7.03 -10.41
N LEU A 92 9.47 6.01 -10.43
CA LEU A 92 9.09 4.60 -10.50
C LEU A 92 9.36 3.88 -9.17
N ILE A 93 8.36 3.18 -8.67
CA ILE A 93 8.49 2.10 -7.70
C ILE A 93 8.37 0.79 -8.48
N LEU A 94 9.42 -0.02 -8.51
CA LEU A 94 9.38 -1.30 -9.22
C LEU A 94 8.76 -2.37 -8.33
N LYS A 95 7.65 -2.98 -8.78
CA LYS A 95 7.05 -4.12 -8.11
C LYS A 95 7.82 -5.39 -8.49
N VAL A 96 8.47 -6.02 -7.51
CA VAL A 96 9.37 -7.18 -7.75
C VAL A 96 8.75 -8.52 -7.40
N SER A 97 7.53 -8.54 -6.90
CA SER A 97 6.81 -9.78 -6.58
C SER A 97 5.35 -9.69 -6.96
N GLY A 98 4.71 -10.81 -7.19
CA GLY A 98 3.31 -10.86 -7.55
C GLY A 98 2.72 -12.27 -7.48
N LYS A 99 1.39 -12.33 -7.53
CA LYS A 99 0.59 -13.55 -7.58
C LYS A 99 -0.56 -13.35 -8.54
N THR A 100 -0.78 -14.31 -9.44
CA THR A 100 -1.96 -14.24 -10.33
C THR A 100 -3.25 -14.53 -9.57
N GLY A 101 -4.38 -14.09 -10.12
CA GLY A 101 -5.71 -14.35 -9.55
C GLY A 101 -6.20 -15.80 -9.69
N ILE A 102 -5.50 -16.63 -10.48
CA ILE A 102 -5.93 -18.03 -10.79
C ILE A 102 -5.83 -18.94 -9.57
N PRO A 103 -4.67 -19.04 -8.85
CA PRO A 103 -4.59 -19.85 -7.65
C PRO A 103 -5.41 -19.25 -6.51
N SER A 104 -5.97 -20.12 -5.66
CA SER A 104 -6.72 -19.73 -4.47
C SER A 104 -5.96 -18.77 -3.56
N GLN A 105 -6.69 -17.89 -2.88
CA GLN A 105 -6.14 -17.03 -1.83
C GLN A 105 -5.85 -17.80 -0.51
N ALA A 106 -6.32 -19.04 -0.39
CA ALA A 106 -6.08 -19.91 0.76
C ALA A 106 -4.58 -20.17 0.98
N GLN A 107 -3.82 -20.30 -0.12
CA GLN A 107 -2.38 -20.55 -0.11
C GLN A 107 -1.64 -19.44 -0.88
N ALA A 108 -1.93 -18.19 -0.58
CA ALA A 108 -1.33 -17.05 -1.25
C ALA A 108 0.18 -17.03 -1.05
N LEU A 109 0.92 -16.87 -2.15
CA LEU A 109 2.36 -16.66 -2.19
C LEU A 109 2.67 -15.63 -3.27
N SER A 110 3.37 -14.58 -2.90
CA SER A 110 3.85 -13.56 -3.83
C SER A 110 5.28 -13.92 -4.26
N VAL A 111 5.40 -14.53 -5.44
CA VAL A 111 6.70 -14.95 -5.98
C VAL A 111 7.43 -13.81 -6.67
N HIS A 112 8.74 -13.90 -6.78
CA HIS A 112 9.53 -12.94 -7.56
C HIS A 112 9.04 -12.84 -9.01
N THR A 113 8.84 -11.60 -9.47
CA THR A 113 8.56 -11.26 -10.88
C THR A 113 9.71 -10.48 -11.51
N SER A 114 10.64 -9.99 -10.70
CA SER A 114 11.90 -9.33 -11.03
C SER A 114 12.76 -9.21 -9.77
N PHE A 115 13.96 -8.64 -9.89
CA PHE A 115 14.91 -8.50 -8.81
C PHE A 115 15.14 -7.03 -8.44
N VAL A 116 15.71 -6.79 -7.25
CA VAL A 116 16.06 -5.43 -6.79
C VAL A 116 17.16 -4.82 -7.69
N GLU A 117 18.03 -5.64 -8.24
CA GLU A 117 19.03 -5.22 -9.22
C GLU A 117 18.39 -4.62 -10.47
N ASP A 118 17.31 -5.24 -11.00
CA ASP A 118 16.53 -4.66 -12.11
C ASP A 118 15.97 -3.28 -11.77
N ALA A 119 15.54 -3.10 -10.51
CA ALA A 119 15.03 -1.81 -10.02
C ALA A 119 16.15 -0.75 -10.02
N ALA A 120 17.32 -1.10 -9.55
CA ALA A 120 18.48 -0.22 -9.54
C ALA A 120 18.92 0.16 -10.97
N GLU A 121 19.03 -0.81 -11.86
CA GLU A 121 19.44 -0.61 -13.26
C GLU A 121 18.46 0.26 -14.05
N ILE A 122 17.16 0.05 -13.91
CA ILE A 122 16.17 0.85 -14.61
C ILE A 122 16.08 2.27 -14.03
N GLY A 123 16.58 2.51 -12.81
CA GLY A 123 16.57 3.78 -12.11
C GLY A 123 15.27 4.01 -11.33
N ALA A 124 14.69 2.96 -10.76
CA ALA A 124 13.59 3.07 -9.82
C ALA A 124 14.02 3.80 -8.55
N VAL A 125 13.08 4.46 -7.89
CA VAL A 125 13.29 5.18 -6.63
C VAL A 125 12.81 4.38 -5.42
N GLY A 126 12.27 3.19 -5.62
CA GLY A 126 11.83 2.29 -4.57
C GLY A 126 11.43 0.93 -5.14
N VAL A 127 11.31 -0.02 -4.24
CA VAL A 127 10.94 -1.42 -4.53
C VAL A 127 9.64 -1.76 -3.81
N GLY A 128 8.69 -2.35 -4.52
CA GLY A 128 7.43 -2.85 -3.97
C GLY A 128 7.43 -4.37 -3.85
N TYR A 129 7.11 -4.89 -2.68
CA TYR A 129 6.97 -6.32 -2.40
C TYR A 129 5.64 -6.61 -1.73
N THR A 130 4.95 -7.69 -2.10
CA THR A 130 3.75 -8.15 -1.39
C THR A 130 4.11 -9.25 -0.41
N LEU A 131 3.78 -9.04 0.87
CA LEU A 131 3.84 -10.04 1.93
C LEU A 131 2.42 -10.53 2.24
N TYR A 132 2.16 -11.82 2.11
CA TYR A 132 0.89 -12.43 2.48
C TYR A 132 0.92 -13.00 3.91
N TYR A 133 0.71 -12.12 4.89
CA TYR A 133 0.64 -12.48 6.31
C TYR A 133 -0.47 -13.51 6.59
N GLY A 134 -0.12 -14.58 7.31
CA GLY A 134 -1.04 -15.64 7.71
C GLY A 134 -1.32 -16.69 6.64
N SER A 135 -0.67 -16.59 5.48
CA SER A 135 -0.70 -17.63 4.46
C SER A 135 0.11 -18.86 4.93
N PRO A 136 -0.33 -20.10 4.64
CA PRO A 136 0.47 -21.29 4.93
C PRO A 136 1.78 -21.38 4.14
N ARG A 137 2.05 -20.40 3.24
CA ARG A 137 3.28 -20.30 2.45
C ARG A 137 4.26 -19.26 3.01
N GLU A 138 4.13 -18.89 4.27
CA GLU A 138 5.08 -18.01 4.96
C GLU A 138 6.50 -18.59 5.01
N ASP A 139 6.64 -19.91 4.96
CA ASP A 139 7.91 -20.64 4.88
C ASP A 139 8.76 -20.26 3.66
N VAL A 140 8.12 -19.82 2.58
CA VAL A 140 8.77 -19.31 1.36
C VAL A 140 8.76 -17.77 1.31
N ASP A 141 7.65 -17.14 1.67
CA ASP A 141 7.44 -15.70 1.52
C ASP A 141 8.35 -14.88 2.45
N ILE A 142 8.52 -15.30 3.70
CA ILE A 142 9.37 -14.61 4.68
C ILE A 142 10.85 -14.64 4.28
N PRO A 143 11.48 -15.78 3.97
CA PRO A 143 12.85 -15.81 3.49
C PRO A 143 13.06 -14.98 2.21
N GLN A 144 12.10 -15.02 1.27
CA GLN A 144 12.15 -14.24 0.04
C GLN A 144 12.14 -12.72 0.34
N LEU A 145 11.25 -12.25 1.23
CA LEU A 145 11.22 -10.85 1.66
C LEU A 145 12.54 -10.45 2.34
N ALA A 146 13.14 -11.31 3.15
CA ALA A 146 14.43 -11.04 3.80
C ALA A 146 15.56 -10.84 2.78
N CYS A 147 15.56 -11.63 1.69
CA CYS A 147 16.50 -11.43 0.58
C CYS A 147 16.27 -10.10 -0.12
N VAL A 148 15.02 -9.77 -0.47
CA VAL A 148 14.66 -8.47 -1.08
C VAL A 148 15.09 -7.29 -0.20
N ARG A 149 14.84 -7.35 1.11
CA ARG A 149 15.28 -6.30 2.05
C ARG A 149 16.80 -6.12 2.01
N LYS A 150 17.55 -7.21 2.08
CA LYS A 150 19.02 -7.15 2.04
C LYS A 150 19.53 -6.53 0.74
N GLU A 151 18.92 -6.87 -0.39
CA GLU A 151 19.26 -6.26 -1.67
C GLU A 151 18.86 -4.78 -1.73
N CYS A 152 17.71 -4.40 -1.19
CA CYS A 152 17.30 -3.00 -1.09
C CYS A 152 18.32 -2.17 -0.29
N GLU A 153 18.78 -2.69 0.85
CA GLU A 153 19.84 -2.05 1.64
C GLU A 153 21.14 -1.90 0.83
N LYS A 154 21.55 -2.94 0.08
CA LYS A 154 22.75 -2.91 -0.79
C LYS A 154 22.67 -1.81 -1.85
N TYR A 155 21.51 -1.63 -2.47
CA TYR A 155 21.31 -0.65 -3.54
C TYR A 155 20.81 0.71 -3.03
N GLY A 156 20.58 0.86 -1.72
CA GLY A 156 20.04 2.08 -1.10
C GLY A 156 18.66 2.45 -1.62
N LEU A 157 17.80 1.45 -1.88
CA LEU A 157 16.44 1.61 -2.34
C LEU A 157 15.45 1.39 -1.18
N PRO A 158 14.48 2.30 -0.95
CA PRO A 158 13.43 2.08 0.03
C PRO A 158 12.57 0.87 -0.35
N LEU A 159 12.29 0.01 0.64
CA LEU A 159 11.42 -1.15 0.51
C LEU A 159 10.00 -0.81 0.97
N ILE A 160 9.06 -0.86 0.06
CA ILE A 160 7.64 -0.67 0.34
C ILE A 160 6.98 -2.04 0.39
N VAL A 161 6.47 -2.44 1.56
CA VAL A 161 5.83 -3.75 1.75
C VAL A 161 4.32 -3.61 1.67
N TRP A 162 3.69 -4.29 0.71
CA TRP A 162 2.24 -4.51 0.67
C TRP A 162 1.90 -5.58 1.71
N ALA A 163 1.58 -5.17 2.94
CA ALA A 163 1.29 -6.05 4.07
C ALA A 163 -0.17 -6.51 4.01
N TYR A 164 -0.41 -7.64 3.35
CA TYR A 164 -1.73 -8.15 3.06
C TYR A 164 -2.03 -9.47 3.77
N PRO A 165 -2.92 -9.47 4.79
CA PRO A 165 -3.38 -10.74 5.37
C PRO A 165 -4.09 -11.61 4.33
N ARG A 166 -3.76 -12.90 4.27
CA ARG A 166 -4.37 -13.89 3.38
C ARG A 166 -4.36 -15.27 4.03
N GLY A 167 -5.14 -16.18 3.48
CA GLY A 167 -5.21 -17.56 3.89
C GLY A 167 -6.47 -17.91 4.68
N GLU A 168 -6.78 -19.19 4.74
CA GLU A 168 -7.99 -19.70 5.44
C GLU A 168 -7.97 -19.37 6.93
N ALA A 169 -6.79 -19.42 7.56
CA ALA A 169 -6.63 -19.07 8.96
C ALA A 169 -6.97 -17.61 9.27
N ILE A 170 -6.71 -16.69 8.33
CA ILE A 170 -7.09 -15.27 8.44
C ILE A 170 -8.60 -15.10 8.27
N GLU A 171 -9.19 -15.75 7.27
CA GLU A 171 -10.64 -15.67 7.05
C GLU A 171 -11.41 -16.30 8.21
N ALA A 172 -10.94 -17.42 8.76
CA ALA A 172 -11.52 -18.05 9.95
C ALA A 172 -11.46 -17.15 11.21
N LYS A 173 -10.55 -16.18 11.26
CA LYS A 173 -10.37 -15.25 12.38
C LYS A 173 -10.97 -13.86 12.10
N GLY A 174 -12.06 -13.80 11.36
CA GLY A 174 -12.85 -12.59 11.13
C GLY A 174 -12.52 -11.83 9.84
N GLY A 175 -11.55 -12.31 9.07
CA GLY A 175 -11.23 -11.80 7.74
C GLY A 175 -10.01 -10.90 7.66
N LYS A 176 -9.55 -10.74 6.43
CA LYS A 176 -8.27 -10.09 6.06
C LYS A 176 -8.20 -8.57 6.32
N GLU A 177 -9.32 -7.92 6.55
CA GLU A 177 -9.38 -6.46 6.78
C GLU A 177 -9.73 -6.11 8.23
N THR A 178 -9.69 -7.09 9.15
CA THR A 178 -9.88 -6.83 10.60
C THR A 178 -8.67 -6.12 11.20
N SER A 179 -8.88 -5.39 12.31
CA SER A 179 -7.79 -4.82 13.10
C SER A 179 -6.77 -5.88 13.49
N TYR A 180 -7.22 -7.06 13.94
CA TYR A 180 -6.34 -8.17 14.30
C TYR A 180 -5.37 -8.53 13.17
N ALA A 181 -5.89 -8.73 11.97
CA ALA A 181 -5.09 -9.14 10.82
C ALA A 181 -4.16 -8.02 10.32
N LEU A 182 -4.69 -6.79 10.19
CA LEU A 182 -3.92 -5.67 9.63
C LEU A 182 -2.87 -5.10 10.59
N GLU A 183 -3.16 -5.02 11.90
CA GLU A 183 -2.17 -4.65 12.92
C GLU A 183 -1.00 -5.64 12.93
N SER A 184 -1.31 -6.96 12.90
CA SER A 184 -0.30 -8.00 12.88
C SER A 184 0.56 -7.97 11.60
N ALA A 185 -0.07 -7.79 10.43
CA ALA A 185 0.64 -7.68 9.16
C ALA A 185 1.53 -6.42 9.09
N ALA A 186 1.04 -5.28 9.58
CA ALA A 186 1.81 -4.05 9.65
C ALA A 186 3.02 -4.21 10.58
N ARG A 187 2.82 -4.83 11.76
CA ARG A 187 3.90 -5.11 12.69
C ARG A 187 4.94 -6.06 12.10
N MET A 188 4.52 -7.14 11.45
CA MET A 188 5.43 -8.06 10.78
C MET A 188 6.26 -7.37 9.70
N ALA A 189 5.63 -6.52 8.87
CA ALA A 189 6.35 -5.75 7.85
C ALA A 189 7.42 -4.83 8.47
N THR A 190 7.13 -4.21 9.63
CA THR A 190 8.10 -3.43 10.41
C THR A 190 9.29 -4.30 10.84
N GLU A 191 9.02 -5.45 11.44
CA GLU A 191 10.07 -6.37 11.93
C GLU A 191 10.90 -6.97 10.79
N MET A 192 10.33 -7.08 9.59
CA MET A 192 11.02 -7.50 8.37
C MET A 192 11.83 -6.37 7.70
N GLY A 193 11.80 -5.14 8.25
CA GLY A 193 12.62 -4.03 7.78
C GLY A 193 12.00 -3.23 6.62
N ALA A 194 10.69 -3.12 6.54
CA ALA A 194 10.03 -2.24 5.59
C ALA A 194 10.42 -0.77 5.82
N THR A 195 10.72 -0.03 4.77
CA THR A 195 10.88 1.43 4.80
C THR A 195 9.52 2.13 4.84
N ILE A 196 8.54 1.56 4.14
CA ILE A 196 7.15 2.04 4.06
C ILE A 196 6.22 0.82 4.04
N ILE A 197 5.08 0.91 4.71
CA ILE A 197 4.06 -0.15 4.72
C ILE A 197 2.84 0.30 3.94
N LYS A 198 2.34 -0.55 3.02
CA LYS A 198 1.03 -0.40 2.41
C LYS A 198 0.05 -1.35 3.09
N SER A 199 -1.06 -0.80 3.59
CA SER A 199 -2.15 -1.55 4.24
C SER A 199 -3.50 -1.24 3.60
N ASN A 200 -4.48 -2.11 3.81
CA ASN A 200 -5.87 -1.79 3.51
C ASN A 200 -6.47 -0.94 4.63
N VAL A 201 -7.54 -0.21 4.32
CA VAL A 201 -8.35 0.46 5.34
C VAL A 201 -9.07 -0.62 6.16
N PRO A 202 -8.92 -0.62 7.50
CA PRO A 202 -9.51 -1.65 8.34
C PRO A 202 -11.04 -1.57 8.39
N LYS A 203 -11.65 -2.75 8.57
CA LYS A 203 -13.09 -2.92 8.73
C LYS A 203 -13.41 -3.60 10.06
N ALA A 204 -14.67 -3.56 10.47
CA ALA A 204 -15.16 -4.35 11.57
C ALA A 204 -14.98 -5.84 11.29
N ALA A 205 -14.74 -6.61 12.33
CA ALA A 205 -14.62 -8.06 12.23
C ALA A 205 -15.94 -8.70 11.77
N GLY A 206 -15.83 -9.77 10.97
CA GLY A 206 -16.98 -10.53 10.51
C GLY A 206 -17.65 -11.35 11.61
N LYS A 207 -18.79 -11.94 11.28
CA LYS A 207 -19.53 -12.83 12.18
C LYS A 207 -18.64 -13.98 12.67
N GLY A 208 -18.80 -14.38 13.93
CA GLY A 208 -18.04 -15.47 14.54
C GLY A 208 -16.66 -15.07 15.08
N PHE A 209 -16.22 -13.83 14.89
CA PHE A 209 -14.94 -13.37 15.43
C PHE A 209 -14.87 -13.45 16.97
N ALA A 210 -15.92 -13.02 17.65
CA ALA A 210 -15.98 -13.01 19.12
C ALA A 210 -15.96 -14.44 19.71
N ASP A 211 -16.63 -15.37 19.04
CA ASP A 211 -16.77 -16.76 19.51
C ASP A 211 -15.64 -17.68 19.04
N ASN A 212 -14.72 -17.19 18.21
CA ASN A 212 -13.64 -18.01 17.68
C ASN A 212 -12.57 -18.25 18.74
N PRO A 213 -12.30 -19.53 19.14
CA PRO A 213 -11.31 -19.84 20.17
C PRO A 213 -9.86 -19.52 19.78
N HIS A 214 -9.59 -19.36 18.48
CA HIS A 214 -8.26 -19.07 17.95
C HIS A 214 -7.99 -17.55 17.79
N VAL A 215 -8.96 -16.69 18.08
CA VAL A 215 -8.74 -15.26 18.18
C VAL A 215 -8.33 -14.92 19.61
N PRO A 216 -7.19 -14.22 19.81
CA PRO A 216 -6.78 -13.81 21.15
C PRO A 216 -7.83 -12.93 21.84
N ASP A 217 -8.08 -13.18 23.13
CA ASP A 217 -9.10 -12.46 23.92
C ASP A 217 -8.85 -10.93 23.93
N TYR A 218 -7.60 -10.54 23.88
CA TYR A 218 -7.21 -9.13 23.70
C TYR A 218 -7.89 -8.48 22.51
N TYR A 219 -7.89 -9.12 21.33
CA TYR A 219 -8.53 -8.58 20.14
C TYR A 219 -10.04 -8.66 20.16
N LYS A 220 -10.61 -9.71 20.82
CA LYS A 220 -12.06 -9.79 21.03
C LYS A 220 -12.55 -8.63 21.88
N LYS A 221 -11.84 -8.31 22.97
CA LYS A 221 -12.14 -7.16 23.82
C LYS A 221 -12.09 -5.83 23.05
N ILE A 222 -11.02 -5.62 22.28
CA ILE A 222 -10.87 -4.43 21.44
C ILE A 222 -12.01 -4.30 20.43
N GLU A 223 -12.36 -5.37 19.73
CA GLU A 223 -13.43 -5.32 18.73
C GLU A 223 -14.79 -5.03 19.38
N ALA A 224 -15.04 -5.55 20.59
CA ALA A 224 -16.24 -5.22 21.37
C ALA A 224 -16.26 -3.73 21.76
N GLU A 225 -15.13 -3.19 22.24
CA GLU A 225 -15.00 -1.76 22.56
C GLU A 225 -15.23 -0.88 21.32
N LEU A 226 -14.60 -1.23 20.18
CA LEU A 226 -14.76 -0.51 18.93
C LEU A 226 -16.21 -0.57 18.41
N SER A 227 -16.88 -1.71 18.59
CA SER A 227 -18.27 -1.89 18.18
C SER A 227 -19.27 -1.07 19.02
N SER A 228 -18.87 -0.61 20.21
CA SER A 228 -19.67 0.28 21.05
C SER A 228 -19.58 1.75 20.59
N LEU A 229 -18.64 2.09 19.73
CA LEU A 229 -18.49 3.43 19.15
C LEU A 229 -19.41 3.62 17.94
N GLY A 230 -19.66 4.87 17.57
CA GLY A 230 -20.27 5.19 16.28
C GLY A 230 -19.38 4.71 15.12
N ALA A 231 -19.99 4.36 13.99
CA ALA A 231 -19.30 3.73 12.84
C ALA A 231 -18.07 4.52 12.35
N VAL A 232 -18.15 5.84 12.33
CA VAL A 232 -17.05 6.72 11.92
C VAL A 232 -15.91 6.70 12.93
N GLU A 233 -16.21 6.85 14.22
CA GLU A 233 -15.19 6.84 15.28
C GLU A 233 -14.53 5.46 15.41
N ALA A 234 -15.29 4.38 15.30
CA ALA A 234 -14.75 3.03 15.27
C ALA A 234 -13.79 2.83 14.09
N LYS A 235 -14.12 3.36 12.91
CA LYS A 235 -13.23 3.29 11.73
C LYS A 235 -11.95 4.09 11.95
N LYS A 236 -12.03 5.31 12.46
CA LYS A 236 -10.85 6.14 12.76
C LYS A 236 -9.93 5.47 13.78
N GLU A 237 -10.52 4.88 14.82
CA GLU A 237 -9.73 4.19 15.85
C GLU A 237 -9.04 2.95 15.29
N ARG A 238 -9.70 2.15 14.46
CA ARG A 238 -9.05 1.02 13.74
C ARG A 238 -7.88 1.47 12.89
N ILE A 239 -8.02 2.60 12.18
CA ILE A 239 -6.94 3.17 11.37
C ILE A 239 -5.74 3.56 12.25
N LYS A 240 -5.98 4.30 13.35
CA LYS A 240 -4.91 4.67 14.30
C LYS A 240 -4.17 3.46 14.86
N ARG A 241 -4.89 2.37 15.13
CA ARG A 241 -4.29 1.13 15.63
C ARG A 241 -3.34 0.51 14.62
N VAL A 242 -3.69 0.45 13.33
CA VAL A 242 -2.79 -0.04 12.27
C VAL A 242 -1.54 0.83 12.17
N VAL A 243 -1.69 2.17 12.18
CA VAL A 243 -0.55 3.10 12.16
C VAL A 243 0.33 2.91 13.41
N LYS A 244 -0.27 2.75 14.59
CA LYS A 244 0.46 2.50 15.84
C LYS A 244 1.21 1.17 15.81
N ALA A 245 0.63 0.11 15.23
CA ALA A 245 1.27 -1.20 15.11
C ALA A 245 2.53 -1.16 14.25
N ALA A 246 2.60 -0.25 13.27
CA ALA A 246 3.77 -0.02 12.43
C ALA A 246 4.97 0.63 13.16
N GLN A 247 4.82 1.03 14.44
CA GLN A 247 5.92 1.52 15.31
C GLN A 247 6.79 2.62 14.69
N GLY A 248 6.15 3.57 14.03
CA GLY A 248 6.84 4.72 13.41
C GLY A 248 7.26 4.50 11.95
N ILE A 249 7.09 3.31 11.39
CA ILE A 249 7.23 3.10 9.94
C ILE A 249 6.03 3.74 9.24
N PRO A 250 6.24 4.60 8.21
CA PRO A 250 5.16 5.27 7.50
C PRO A 250 4.17 4.30 6.85
N VAL A 251 2.87 4.54 7.05
CA VAL A 251 1.80 3.69 6.51
C VAL A 251 1.07 4.40 5.37
N LEU A 252 1.00 3.74 4.21
CA LEU A 252 0.14 4.08 3.09
C LEU A 252 -1.14 3.26 3.16
N PHE A 253 -2.29 3.90 2.99
CA PHE A 253 -3.54 3.14 2.83
C PHE A 253 -3.93 2.98 1.36
N SER A 254 -4.43 1.79 1.03
CA SER A 254 -4.95 1.45 -0.30
C SER A 254 -6.48 1.57 -0.33
N GLY A 255 -7.02 1.84 -1.53
CA GLY A 255 -8.47 1.96 -1.72
C GLY A 255 -9.24 0.64 -1.68
N GLY A 256 -8.56 -0.50 -1.69
CA GLY A 256 -9.20 -1.82 -1.72
C GLY A 256 -10.02 -2.06 -3.00
N SER A 257 -11.27 -2.53 -2.84
CA SER A 257 -12.26 -2.64 -3.93
C SER A 257 -12.69 -1.26 -4.42
N GLU A 258 -13.37 -1.22 -5.58
CA GLU A 258 -13.99 0.02 -6.06
C GLU A 258 -15.10 0.45 -5.09
N ILE A 259 -15.09 1.74 -4.79
CA ILE A 259 -16.05 2.41 -3.92
C ILE A 259 -16.48 3.74 -4.54
N SER A 260 -17.53 4.35 -4.01
CA SER A 260 -17.99 5.67 -4.44
C SER A 260 -16.91 6.73 -4.23
N ASP A 261 -17.02 7.86 -4.93
CA ASP A 261 -16.10 8.98 -4.76
C ASP A 261 -16.17 9.56 -3.34
N GLU A 262 -17.37 9.67 -2.81
CA GLU A 262 -17.62 10.14 -1.45
C GLU A 262 -16.96 9.24 -0.40
N ASP A 263 -17.16 7.92 -0.53
CA ASP A 263 -16.53 6.95 0.38
C ASP A 263 -15.01 6.99 0.29
N LEU A 264 -14.44 7.16 -0.93
CA LEU A 264 -13.00 7.27 -1.12
C LEU A 264 -12.42 8.49 -0.41
N LEU A 265 -13.05 9.65 -0.57
CA LEU A 265 -12.62 10.89 0.06
C LEU A 265 -12.82 10.88 1.59
N ASN A 266 -13.94 10.34 2.07
CA ASN A 266 -14.17 10.16 3.50
C ASN A 266 -13.15 9.20 4.13
N ASN A 267 -12.87 8.08 3.47
CA ASN A 267 -11.83 7.15 3.92
C ASN A 267 -10.45 7.82 3.95
N ALA A 268 -10.12 8.61 2.91
CA ALA A 268 -8.87 9.35 2.87
C ALA A 268 -8.77 10.34 4.05
N LYS A 269 -9.82 11.11 4.32
CA LYS A 269 -9.87 12.02 5.48
C LYS A 269 -9.64 11.27 6.80
N TYR A 270 -10.33 10.16 7.03
CA TYR A 270 -10.16 9.38 8.27
C TYR A 270 -8.76 8.78 8.39
N CYS A 271 -8.16 8.34 7.27
CA CYS A 271 -6.78 7.85 7.27
C CYS A 271 -5.78 8.97 7.62
N MET A 272 -5.99 10.19 7.10
CA MET A 272 -5.17 11.34 7.42
C MET A 272 -5.29 11.71 8.91
N GLU A 273 -6.49 11.75 9.46
CA GLU A 273 -6.75 11.97 10.90
C GLU A 273 -6.13 10.85 11.77
N GLY A 274 -5.99 9.65 11.22
CA GLY A 274 -5.32 8.50 11.86
C GLY A 274 -3.80 8.52 11.79
N GLY A 275 -3.20 9.52 11.13
CA GLY A 275 -1.74 9.70 11.05
C GLY A 275 -1.07 8.91 9.92
N CYS A 276 -1.78 8.60 8.83
CA CYS A 276 -1.18 7.93 7.69
C CYS A 276 -0.17 8.83 6.95
N PHE A 277 0.77 8.18 6.26
CA PHE A 277 1.77 8.84 5.42
C PHE A 277 1.20 9.30 4.07
N GLY A 278 0.13 8.64 3.59
CA GLY A 278 -0.48 8.96 2.31
C GLY A 278 -1.24 7.78 1.72
N PHE A 279 -1.41 7.81 0.39
CA PHE A 279 -2.26 6.86 -0.30
C PHE A 279 -1.57 6.20 -1.50
N ILE A 280 -2.04 4.97 -1.79
CA ILE A 280 -1.68 4.22 -2.97
C ILE A 280 -2.97 3.65 -3.60
N PHE A 281 -3.57 4.42 -4.52
CA PHE A 281 -4.86 4.14 -5.12
C PHE A 281 -4.73 3.77 -6.60
N GLY A 282 -5.09 2.53 -6.93
CA GLY A 282 -5.06 1.99 -8.28
C GLY A 282 -6.44 2.01 -8.93
N ARG A 283 -7.23 0.93 -8.77
CA ARG A 283 -8.56 0.77 -9.39
C ARG A 283 -9.49 1.95 -9.18
N ASN A 284 -9.50 2.49 -7.99
CA ASN A 284 -10.28 3.68 -7.65
C ASN A 284 -9.83 4.97 -8.40
N MET A 285 -8.76 4.91 -9.17
CA MET A 285 -8.31 6.02 -10.00
C MET A 285 -8.42 5.68 -11.49
N TRP A 286 -7.63 4.71 -11.97
CA TRP A 286 -7.50 4.47 -13.40
C TRP A 286 -8.70 3.76 -14.06
N LYS A 287 -9.66 3.18 -13.30
CA LYS A 287 -10.93 2.66 -13.83
C LYS A 287 -11.99 3.75 -14.06
N ARG A 288 -11.86 4.90 -13.40
CA ARG A 288 -12.77 6.03 -13.61
C ARG A 288 -12.52 6.71 -14.96
N PRO A 289 -13.52 7.35 -15.56
CA PRO A 289 -13.29 8.27 -16.67
C PRO A 289 -12.20 9.29 -16.28
N LYS A 290 -11.29 9.61 -17.22
CA LYS A 290 -10.07 10.40 -16.94
C LYS A 290 -10.36 11.70 -16.20
N ASN A 291 -11.34 12.48 -16.67
CA ASN A 291 -11.69 13.77 -16.05
C ASN A 291 -12.11 13.59 -14.59
N ARG A 292 -12.89 12.53 -14.30
CA ARG A 292 -13.32 12.24 -12.92
C ARG A 292 -12.16 11.79 -12.04
N ALA A 293 -11.25 10.96 -12.58
CA ALA A 293 -10.03 10.56 -11.87
C ALA A 293 -9.16 11.78 -11.50
N LEU A 294 -8.98 12.73 -12.43
CA LEU A 294 -8.21 13.96 -12.19
C LEU A 294 -8.87 14.87 -11.14
N GLU A 295 -10.21 14.99 -11.18
CA GLU A 295 -10.95 15.78 -10.20
C GLU A 295 -10.78 15.20 -8.77
N ILE A 296 -10.97 13.89 -8.59
CA ILE A 296 -10.77 13.21 -7.31
C ILE A 296 -9.32 13.33 -6.86
N THR A 297 -8.37 13.15 -7.78
CA THR A 297 -6.94 13.30 -7.45
C THR A 297 -6.65 14.70 -6.90
N LYS A 298 -7.23 15.75 -7.50
CA LYS A 298 -7.09 17.13 -7.00
C LYS A 298 -7.60 17.27 -5.56
N GLN A 299 -8.73 16.66 -5.23
CA GLN A 299 -9.30 16.68 -3.87
C GLN A 299 -8.41 15.91 -2.88
N LEU A 300 -7.90 14.72 -3.29
CA LEU A 300 -6.96 13.96 -2.47
C LEU A 300 -5.66 14.73 -2.20
N LEU A 301 -5.14 15.43 -3.20
CA LEU A 301 -3.94 16.24 -3.03
C LEU A 301 -4.18 17.42 -2.06
N ALA A 302 -5.36 18.05 -2.10
CA ALA A 302 -5.73 19.08 -1.14
C ALA A 302 -5.74 18.53 0.30
N LEU A 303 -6.37 17.37 0.52
CA LEU A 303 -6.36 16.69 1.84
C LEU A 303 -4.94 16.38 2.33
N LEU A 304 -4.04 15.94 1.42
CA LEU A 304 -2.65 15.65 1.75
C LEU A 304 -1.84 16.92 2.09
N ASP A 305 -2.21 18.06 1.54
CA ASP A 305 -1.54 19.34 1.78
C ASP A 305 -2.09 20.05 3.04
N GLU A 306 -3.37 19.87 3.40
CA GLU A 306 -4.00 20.44 4.60
C GLU A 306 -3.36 20.00 5.92
N GLN A 307 -2.84 18.78 5.99
CA GLN A 307 -2.06 18.31 7.17
C GLN A 307 -0.72 19.04 7.37
N SER A 308 -0.48 20.03 6.55
CA SER A 308 0.70 20.89 6.62
C SER A 308 0.57 22.05 7.61
N ALA A 309 -0.63 22.32 8.06
CA ALA A 309 -0.92 23.35 9.05
C ALA A 309 -0.93 22.76 10.45
#